data_1cbaba3a8ad42ca048f6316e1eb41ef4
#
_entry.id   1cbaba3a8ad42ca048f6316e1eb41ef4
#
_cell.length_a   1.000
_cell.length_b   1.000
_cell.length_c   1.000
_cell.angle_alpha   90.00
_cell.angle_beta   90.00
_cell.angle_gamma   90.00
#
_symmetry.space_group_name_H-M   'P 1'
#
loop_
_entity.id
_entity.type
_entity.pdbx_description
1 polymer ?
#
loop_
_entity_poly.entity_id
_entity_poly.type
_entity_poly.pdbx_seq_one_letter_code
_entity_poly.pdbx_strand_id
1 'polypeptide(L)'
;MTRARLLTAVAVVIACGCTESVAPDESVGLKGGFPPDLESIKGTVIADAAAAPVQVYVQVGADERVKIVGSEAHQLVSLDGAEVELHGRWAGQALPVFIDEPVRPPFALADFVVLAVGGRQAMDGVLGENEGRYYLRLTAGDAYWFDDTPSEFDTYIGRRIWVTGWLDRPPLTYGVID
;
A
#
# COMPACT_ATOMS: atom_id res chain seq x y z
N MET A 1 -45.98 76.55 -1.48
CA MET A 1 -44.49 76.54 -1.33
C MET A 1 -44.06 75.11 -1.06
N THR A 2 -43.71 74.35 -2.08
CA THR A 2 -43.47 72.94 -2.03
C THR A 2 -41.96 72.74 -2.24
N ARG A 3 -41.25 72.24 -1.19
CA ARG A 3 -39.82 71.94 -1.26
C ARG A 3 -39.64 70.54 -1.76
N ALA A 4 -39.08 70.39 -2.95
CA ALA A 4 -38.60 69.08 -3.45
C ALA A 4 -37.34 68.71 -2.72
N ARG A 5 -37.31 67.47 -2.16
CA ARG A 5 -36.11 66.83 -1.59
C ARG A 5 -35.50 65.97 -2.69
N LEU A 6 -34.30 66.32 -3.07
CA LEU A 6 -33.45 65.52 -3.95
C LEU A 6 -32.87 64.31 -3.14
N LEU A 7 -33.22 63.08 -3.51
CA LEU A 7 -32.64 61.85 -2.98
C LEU A 7 -31.49 61.48 -3.87
N THR A 8 -30.28 61.64 -3.32
CA THR A 8 -29.06 61.16 -3.97
C THR A 8 -28.92 59.64 -3.66
N ALA A 9 -29.09 58.80 -4.67
CA ALA A 9 -28.84 57.38 -4.58
C ALA A 9 -27.33 57.14 -4.71
N VAL A 10 -26.71 56.64 -3.62
CA VAL A 10 -25.34 56.16 -3.64
C VAL A 10 -25.39 54.69 -4.08
N ALA A 11 -24.90 54.41 -5.28
CA ALA A 11 -24.70 53.07 -5.76
C ALA A 11 -23.43 52.49 -5.14
N VAL A 12 -23.59 51.56 -4.20
CA VAL A 12 -22.48 50.73 -3.69
C VAL A 12 -22.22 49.62 -4.67
N VAL A 13 -21.15 49.71 -5.42
CA VAL A 13 -20.64 48.61 -6.24
C VAL A 13 -19.93 47.64 -5.32
N ILE A 14 -20.60 46.54 -4.99
CA ILE A 14 -19.98 45.39 -4.34
C ILE A 14 -19.23 44.65 -5.42
N ALA A 15 -17.90 44.82 -5.47
CA ALA A 15 -17.02 43.94 -6.23
C ALA A 15 -17.04 42.55 -5.56
N CYS A 16 -17.82 41.63 -6.12
CA CYS A 16 -17.67 40.24 -5.85
C CYS A 16 -16.28 39.79 -6.32
N GLY A 17 -15.33 39.79 -5.40
CA GLY A 17 -14.08 39.06 -5.58
C GLY A 17 -14.41 37.58 -5.70
N CYS A 18 -14.38 37.07 -6.93
CA CYS A 18 -14.29 35.64 -7.15
C CYS A 18 -12.97 35.18 -6.53
N THR A 19 -13.03 34.67 -5.31
CA THR A 19 -12.00 33.77 -4.84
C THR A 19 -12.10 32.56 -5.74
N GLU A 20 -11.17 32.43 -6.69
CA GLU A 20 -10.90 31.18 -7.38
C GLU A 20 -10.61 30.18 -6.28
N SER A 21 -11.59 29.33 -6.03
CA SER A 21 -11.40 28.08 -5.32
C SER A 21 -10.44 27.29 -6.21
N VAL A 22 -9.17 27.29 -5.85
CA VAL A 22 -8.21 26.35 -6.40
C VAL A 22 -8.70 24.99 -5.93
N ALA A 23 -9.46 24.33 -6.80
CA ALA A 23 -9.73 22.91 -6.65
C ALA A 23 -8.36 22.23 -6.49
N PRO A 24 -8.20 21.34 -5.50
CA PRO A 24 -6.97 20.57 -5.41
C PRO A 24 -6.80 19.87 -6.75
N ASP A 25 -5.62 20.06 -7.33
CA ASP A 25 -5.24 19.51 -8.63
C ASP A 25 -5.39 17.99 -8.57
N GLU A 26 -6.52 17.49 -9.08
CA GLU A 26 -6.89 16.08 -9.15
C GLU A 26 -6.07 15.30 -10.19
N SER A 27 -4.96 15.80 -10.65
CA SER A 27 -4.21 15.17 -11.73
C SER A 27 -2.76 14.84 -11.43
N VAL A 28 -2.38 14.63 -10.17
CA VAL A 28 -1.27 13.71 -9.92
C VAL A 28 -1.85 12.30 -9.83
N GLY A 29 -2.38 11.85 -10.93
CA GLY A 29 -2.63 10.44 -11.16
C GLY A 29 -1.31 9.70 -11.16
N LEU A 30 -0.82 9.38 -9.98
CA LEU A 30 0.07 8.26 -9.80
C LEU A 30 -0.73 7.05 -10.27
N LYS A 31 -0.67 6.77 -11.57
CA LYS A 31 -0.89 5.42 -12.06
C LYS A 31 0.20 4.59 -11.41
N GLY A 32 -0.06 4.11 -10.20
CA GLY A 32 0.79 3.21 -9.44
C GLY A 32 0.80 1.83 -10.08
N GLY A 33 1.21 1.77 -11.32
CA GLY A 33 1.60 0.53 -11.97
C GLY A 33 3.08 0.33 -11.67
N PHE A 34 3.44 -0.89 -11.31
CA PHE A 34 4.85 -1.27 -11.23
C PHE A 34 5.55 -0.99 -12.56
N PRO A 35 6.86 -0.66 -12.54
CA PRO A 35 7.61 -0.51 -13.78
C PRO A 35 7.40 -1.72 -14.69
N PRO A 36 7.17 -1.53 -15.99
CA PRO A 36 6.76 -2.60 -16.91
C PRO A 36 7.82 -3.69 -17.12
N ASP A 37 9.01 -3.51 -16.58
CA ASP A 37 10.13 -4.44 -16.65
C ASP A 37 10.31 -5.29 -15.36
N LEU A 38 9.40 -5.19 -14.40
CA LEU A 38 9.37 -6.08 -13.24
C LEU A 38 8.58 -7.35 -13.56
N GLU A 39 9.15 -8.47 -13.16
CA GLU A 39 8.46 -9.75 -13.15
C GLU A 39 7.66 -9.89 -11.85
N SER A 40 6.62 -10.70 -11.85
CA SER A 40 5.88 -11.01 -10.64
C SER A 40 5.89 -12.51 -10.35
N ILE A 41 5.98 -12.86 -9.07
CA ILE A 41 5.78 -14.21 -8.57
C ILE A 41 4.78 -14.19 -7.41
N LYS A 42 3.96 -15.25 -7.32
CA LYS A 42 2.96 -15.40 -6.24
C LYS A 42 3.26 -16.64 -5.43
N GLY A 43 3.08 -16.54 -4.12
CA GLY A 43 3.24 -17.69 -3.26
C GLY A 43 3.15 -17.35 -1.78
N THR A 44 3.47 -18.32 -0.95
CA THR A 44 3.44 -18.20 0.51
C THR A 44 4.82 -17.87 1.05
N VAL A 45 4.90 -16.86 1.90
CA VAL A 45 6.14 -16.46 2.57
C VAL A 45 6.57 -17.54 3.56
N ILE A 46 7.86 -17.85 3.57
CA ILE A 46 8.52 -18.72 4.56
C ILE A 46 9.74 -17.98 5.10
N ALA A 47 9.70 -17.59 6.37
CA ALA A 47 10.83 -17.00 7.07
C ALA A 47 11.62 -18.08 7.81
N ASP A 48 12.85 -18.34 7.38
CA ASP A 48 13.77 -19.26 8.07
C ASP A 48 14.49 -18.54 9.21
N ALA A 49 13.88 -18.54 10.37
CA ALA A 49 14.43 -17.93 11.58
C ALA A 49 15.64 -18.69 12.15
N ALA A 50 15.91 -19.91 11.70
CA ALA A 50 17.10 -20.66 12.13
C ALA A 50 18.36 -20.19 11.40
N ALA A 51 18.21 -19.53 10.28
CA ALA A 51 19.33 -18.92 9.55
C ALA A 51 19.78 -17.60 10.20
N ALA A 52 21.08 -17.32 10.19
CA ALA A 52 21.65 -16.06 10.64
C ALA A 52 22.50 -15.42 9.52
N PRO A 53 22.04 -14.34 8.86
CA PRO A 53 20.75 -13.63 9.06
C PRO A 53 19.53 -14.47 8.66
N VAL A 54 18.36 -14.08 9.14
CA VAL A 54 17.07 -14.67 8.74
C VAL A 54 16.95 -14.67 7.21
N GLN A 55 16.62 -15.80 6.64
CA GLN A 55 16.42 -15.95 5.21
C GLN A 55 14.94 -16.01 4.89
N VAL A 56 14.55 -15.36 3.80
CA VAL A 56 13.16 -15.35 3.33
C VAL A 56 13.07 -16.11 2.03
N TYR A 57 12.06 -16.94 1.95
CA TYR A 57 11.69 -17.71 0.76
C TYR A 57 10.22 -17.46 0.44
N VAL A 58 9.84 -17.68 -0.81
CA VAL A 58 8.45 -17.80 -1.21
C VAL A 58 8.21 -19.15 -1.84
N GLN A 59 7.25 -19.88 -1.32
CA GLN A 59 6.78 -21.15 -1.84
C GLN A 59 5.87 -20.89 -3.02
N VAL A 60 6.34 -21.22 -4.22
CA VAL A 60 5.61 -21.08 -5.48
C VAL A 60 5.11 -22.45 -5.90
N GLY A 61 3.81 -22.72 -5.71
CA GLY A 61 3.28 -24.07 -5.93
C GLY A 61 3.67 -25.07 -4.84
N ALA A 62 3.64 -26.37 -5.15
CA ALA A 62 3.81 -27.42 -4.14
C ALA A 62 5.26 -27.64 -3.69
N ASP A 63 6.21 -27.59 -4.62
CA ASP A 63 7.57 -28.07 -4.37
C ASP A 63 8.65 -27.03 -4.67
N GLU A 64 8.28 -25.83 -5.05
CA GLU A 64 9.24 -24.83 -5.48
C GLU A 64 9.39 -23.72 -4.46
N ARG A 65 10.61 -23.49 -3.97
CA ARG A 65 10.97 -22.36 -3.11
C ARG A 65 11.91 -21.41 -3.84
N VAL A 66 11.57 -20.14 -3.81
CA VAL A 66 12.36 -19.05 -4.38
C VAL A 66 12.96 -18.25 -3.23
N LYS A 67 14.28 -18.13 -3.19
CA LYS A 67 14.96 -17.27 -2.21
C LYS A 67 14.73 -15.80 -2.58
N ILE A 68 14.32 -15.00 -1.60
CA ILE A 68 14.08 -13.57 -1.77
C ILE A 68 15.27 -12.80 -1.24
N VAL A 69 15.73 -11.82 -2.00
CA VAL A 69 16.85 -10.94 -1.66
C VAL A 69 16.48 -9.49 -1.97
N GLY A 70 17.26 -8.54 -1.45
CA GLY A 70 17.02 -7.11 -1.61
C GLY A 70 16.74 -6.42 -0.29
N SER A 71 16.74 -5.09 -0.32
CA SER A 71 16.52 -4.25 0.88
C SER A 71 15.14 -4.47 1.50
N GLU A 72 14.14 -4.73 0.67
CA GLU A 72 12.74 -4.91 1.13
C GLU A 72 12.44 -6.32 1.64
N ALA A 73 13.36 -7.28 1.44
CA ALA A 73 13.13 -8.67 1.84
C ALA A 73 12.91 -8.84 3.35
N HIS A 74 13.48 -7.94 4.18
CA HIS A 74 13.30 -7.99 5.63
C HIS A 74 11.85 -7.77 6.08
N GLN A 75 11.07 -6.99 5.32
CA GLN A 75 9.66 -6.73 5.61
C GLN A 75 8.81 -8.00 5.53
N LEU A 76 9.21 -8.94 4.69
CA LEU A 76 8.51 -10.22 4.55
C LEU A 76 8.66 -11.12 5.78
N VAL A 77 9.64 -10.88 6.65
CA VAL A 77 9.85 -11.71 7.86
C VAL A 77 8.61 -11.68 8.76
N SER A 78 7.96 -10.52 8.87
CA SER A 78 6.72 -10.36 9.66
C SER A 78 5.48 -10.99 9.00
N LEU A 79 5.61 -11.44 7.76
CA LEU A 79 4.54 -12.00 6.93
C LEU A 79 4.67 -13.53 6.76
N ASP A 80 5.39 -14.22 7.65
CA ASP A 80 5.52 -15.67 7.58
C ASP A 80 4.16 -16.37 7.51
N GLY A 81 3.97 -17.24 6.51
CA GLY A 81 2.71 -17.90 6.22
C GLY A 81 1.68 -17.07 5.44
N ALA A 82 1.95 -15.81 5.13
CA ALA A 82 1.08 -14.98 4.29
C ALA A 82 1.24 -15.31 2.80
N GLU A 83 0.16 -15.18 2.05
CA GLU A 83 0.20 -15.20 0.58
C GLU A 83 0.51 -13.80 0.05
N VAL A 84 1.49 -13.71 -0.83
CA VAL A 84 1.98 -12.46 -1.39
C VAL A 84 2.13 -12.53 -2.91
N GLU A 85 2.03 -11.38 -3.56
CA GLU A 85 2.52 -11.17 -4.92
C GLU A 85 3.76 -10.27 -4.83
N LEU A 86 4.90 -10.79 -5.26
CA LEU A 86 6.17 -10.10 -5.26
C LEU A 86 6.45 -9.54 -6.64
N HIS A 87 6.97 -8.33 -6.70
CA HIS A 87 7.42 -7.67 -7.92
C HIS A 87 8.92 -7.42 -7.84
N GLY A 88 9.66 -7.83 -8.87
CA GLY A 88 11.12 -7.74 -8.81
C GLY A 88 11.78 -8.30 -10.06
N ARG A 89 13.00 -8.77 -9.90
CA ARG A 89 13.81 -9.37 -10.98
C ARG A 89 14.61 -10.56 -10.48
N TRP A 90 14.84 -11.54 -11.34
CA TRP A 90 15.77 -12.61 -11.02
C TRP A 90 17.20 -12.07 -10.91
N ALA A 91 17.83 -12.30 -9.77
CA ALA A 91 19.16 -11.80 -9.47
C ALA A 91 20.22 -12.79 -9.98
N GLY A 92 20.80 -12.47 -11.11
CA GLY A 92 21.94 -13.20 -11.68
C GLY A 92 21.54 -14.39 -12.55
N GLN A 93 22.54 -14.96 -13.25
CA GLN A 93 22.40 -16.25 -13.90
C GLN A 93 22.50 -17.35 -12.82
N ALA A 94 21.68 -18.39 -12.95
CA ALA A 94 21.86 -19.60 -12.18
C ALA A 94 23.34 -20.02 -12.33
N LEU A 95 24.07 -20.04 -11.22
CA LEU A 95 25.42 -20.58 -11.25
C LEU A 95 25.28 -22.04 -11.69
N PRO A 96 26.11 -22.52 -12.62
CA PRO A 96 26.14 -23.94 -12.96
C PRO A 96 26.59 -24.70 -11.69
N VAL A 97 25.63 -25.19 -10.96
CA VAL A 97 25.91 -25.98 -9.78
C VAL A 97 26.09 -27.40 -10.24
N PHE A 98 27.21 -28.01 -9.92
CA PHE A 98 27.47 -29.44 -10.07
C PHE A 98 26.67 -30.29 -9.06
N ILE A 99 25.44 -29.91 -8.79
CA ILE A 99 24.50 -30.58 -7.88
C ILE A 99 23.26 -30.89 -8.67
N ASP A 100 22.74 -32.10 -8.51
CA ASP A 100 21.63 -32.67 -9.28
C ASP A 100 20.26 -31.93 -9.21
N GLU A 101 20.20 -30.81 -8.50
CA GLU A 101 19.00 -29.96 -8.43
C GLU A 101 19.25 -28.59 -9.07
N PRO A 102 18.40 -28.15 -10.00
CA PRO A 102 18.50 -26.83 -10.58
C PRO A 102 18.15 -25.78 -9.50
N VAL A 103 19.18 -25.18 -8.91
CA VAL A 103 18.99 -24.05 -7.99
C VAL A 103 18.57 -22.84 -8.81
N ARG A 104 17.34 -22.39 -8.65
CA ARG A 104 16.89 -21.15 -9.28
C ARG A 104 17.67 -19.97 -8.71
N PRO A 105 17.95 -18.95 -9.56
CA PRO A 105 18.55 -17.72 -9.06
C PRO A 105 17.62 -17.07 -8.02
N PRO A 106 18.15 -16.35 -7.04
CA PRO A 106 17.31 -15.63 -6.10
C PRO A 106 16.52 -14.52 -6.81
N PHE A 107 15.37 -14.17 -6.23
CA PHE A 107 14.53 -13.09 -6.73
C PHE A 107 14.82 -11.82 -5.94
N ALA A 108 15.29 -10.77 -6.64
CA ALA A 108 15.54 -9.46 -6.07
C ALA A 108 14.23 -8.69 -5.98
N LEU A 109 13.73 -8.56 -4.75
CA LEU A 109 12.48 -7.89 -4.44
C LEU A 109 12.61 -6.38 -4.66
N ALA A 110 11.66 -5.81 -5.37
CA ALA A 110 11.47 -4.36 -5.50
C ALA A 110 10.25 -3.86 -4.71
N ASP A 111 9.15 -4.63 -4.73
CA ASP A 111 7.93 -4.34 -3.98
C ASP A 111 7.07 -5.62 -3.86
N PHE A 112 6.03 -5.58 -3.06
CA PHE A 112 5.10 -6.68 -2.88
C PHE A 112 3.71 -6.22 -2.47
N VAL A 113 2.73 -7.11 -2.63
CA VAL A 113 1.34 -6.92 -2.18
C VAL A 113 0.95 -8.14 -1.35
N VAL A 114 0.33 -7.92 -0.19
CA VAL A 114 -0.21 -9.00 0.63
C VAL A 114 -1.59 -9.39 0.10
N LEU A 115 -1.74 -10.64 -0.31
CA LEU A 115 -2.97 -11.17 -0.91
C LEU A 115 -3.87 -11.83 0.13
N ALA A 116 -3.29 -12.60 1.06
CA ALA A 116 -4.04 -13.28 2.12
C ALA A 116 -3.17 -13.51 3.36
N VAL A 117 -3.79 -13.51 4.52
CA VAL A 117 -3.18 -13.86 5.82
C VAL A 117 -4.08 -14.83 6.54
N GLY A 118 -3.53 -15.96 6.97
CA GLY A 118 -4.28 -17.02 7.64
C GLY A 118 -5.43 -17.58 6.78
N GLY A 119 -5.26 -17.63 5.46
CA GLY A 119 -6.27 -18.08 4.50
C GLY A 119 -7.42 -17.09 4.25
N ARG A 120 -7.32 -15.86 4.76
CA ARG A 120 -8.30 -14.78 4.53
C ARG A 120 -7.71 -13.74 3.61
N GLN A 121 -8.49 -13.30 2.63
CA GLN A 121 -8.08 -12.21 1.75
C GLN A 121 -7.69 -10.99 2.57
N ALA A 122 -6.55 -10.42 2.23
CA ALA A 122 -5.99 -9.23 2.86
C ALA A 122 -5.90 -8.08 1.86
N MET A 123 -5.78 -6.89 2.39
CA MET A 123 -5.36 -5.69 1.68
C MET A 123 -4.22 -5.07 2.46
N ASP A 124 -3.25 -4.51 1.76
CA ASP A 124 -2.18 -3.75 2.39
C ASP A 124 -2.01 -2.37 1.77
N GLY A 125 -1.49 -1.47 2.56
CA GLY A 125 -1.27 -0.10 2.17
C GLY A 125 -0.81 0.76 3.33
N VAL A 126 -0.68 2.06 3.09
CA VAL A 126 -0.30 3.02 4.12
C VAL A 126 -1.55 3.52 4.83
N LEU A 127 -1.60 3.34 6.14
CA LEU A 127 -2.68 3.84 6.97
C LEU A 127 -2.60 5.37 7.06
N GLY A 128 -3.71 6.03 6.77
CA GLY A 128 -3.89 7.47 6.92
C GLY A 128 -5.12 7.81 7.73
N GLU A 129 -5.21 9.07 8.13
CA GLU A 129 -6.37 9.64 8.81
C GLU A 129 -6.72 10.97 8.15
N ASN A 130 -8.01 11.23 8.01
CA ASN A 130 -8.52 12.52 7.59
C ASN A 130 -9.87 12.79 8.25
N GLU A 131 -9.98 13.93 8.95
CA GLU A 131 -11.20 14.37 9.65
C GLU A 131 -11.77 13.33 10.64
N GLY A 132 -10.90 12.62 11.35
CA GLY A 132 -11.30 11.59 12.32
C GLY A 132 -11.69 10.25 11.69
N ARG A 133 -11.49 10.07 10.40
CA ARG A 133 -11.74 8.81 9.69
C ARG A 133 -10.43 8.23 9.16
N TYR A 134 -10.24 6.94 9.36
CA TYR A 134 -9.07 6.23 8.86
C TYR A 134 -9.30 5.71 7.44
N TYR A 135 -8.22 5.65 6.69
CA TYR A 135 -8.21 5.04 5.36
C TYR A 135 -6.92 4.27 5.12
N LEU A 136 -7.00 3.25 4.28
CA LEU A 136 -5.85 2.51 3.78
C LEU A 136 -5.58 2.96 2.35
N ARG A 137 -4.44 3.60 2.12
CA ARG A 137 -3.99 3.98 0.79
C ARG A 137 -3.20 2.82 0.20
N LEU A 138 -3.80 2.14 -0.77
CA LEU A 138 -3.18 1.02 -1.47
C LEU A 138 -2.03 1.46 -2.37
N THR A 139 -1.15 0.54 -2.68
CA THR A 139 -0.06 0.74 -3.65
C THR A 139 -0.59 1.13 -5.05
N ALA A 140 -1.77 0.65 -5.42
CA ALA A 140 -2.44 1.02 -6.67
C ALA A 140 -2.99 2.45 -6.71
N GLY A 141 -2.93 3.19 -5.59
CA GLY A 141 -3.39 4.58 -5.49
C GLY A 141 -4.82 4.74 -5.00
N ASP A 142 -5.60 3.67 -4.92
CA ASP A 142 -6.94 3.70 -4.34
C ASP A 142 -6.89 3.86 -2.83
N ALA A 143 -7.93 4.46 -2.24
CA ALA A 143 -8.09 4.59 -0.80
C ALA A 143 -9.36 3.89 -0.33
N TYR A 144 -9.20 3.04 0.70
CA TYR A 144 -10.30 2.40 1.39
C TYR A 144 -10.55 3.07 2.73
N TRP A 145 -11.77 3.52 2.96
CA TRP A 145 -12.20 4.18 4.18
C TRP A 145 -12.79 3.17 5.14
N PHE A 146 -12.40 3.27 6.41
CA PHE A 146 -12.95 2.44 7.46
C PHE A 146 -14.08 3.20 8.18
N ASP A 147 -15.21 2.54 8.43
CA ASP A 147 -16.31 3.12 9.18
C ASP A 147 -16.15 2.91 10.68
N ASP A 148 -15.52 1.80 11.09
CA ASP A 148 -15.22 1.47 12.48
C ASP A 148 -13.83 0.86 12.57
N THR A 149 -13.00 1.42 13.45
CA THR A 149 -11.58 1.07 13.53
C THR A 149 -11.13 0.83 14.97
N PRO A 150 -10.16 -0.07 15.17
CA PRO A 150 -9.49 -0.20 16.45
C PRO A 150 -8.85 1.13 16.89
N SER A 151 -8.90 1.43 18.18
CA SER A 151 -8.27 2.63 18.76
C SER A 151 -6.75 2.68 18.55
N GLU A 152 -6.13 1.52 18.37
CA GLU A 152 -4.70 1.40 18.13
C GLU A 152 -4.25 1.94 16.77
N PHE A 153 -5.18 2.17 15.83
CA PHE A 153 -4.85 2.71 14.51
C PHE A 153 -4.15 4.05 14.58
N ASP A 154 -4.42 4.87 15.60
CA ASP A 154 -3.67 6.11 15.84
C ASP A 154 -2.16 5.91 15.84
N THR A 155 -1.70 4.79 16.40
CA THR A 155 -0.26 4.49 16.53
C THR A 155 0.39 4.03 15.22
N TYR A 156 -0.42 3.71 14.21
CA TYR A 156 0.06 3.17 12.94
C TYR A 156 -0.12 4.14 11.76
N ILE A 157 -0.60 5.36 12.01
CA ILE A 157 -0.73 6.39 10.97
C ILE A 157 0.64 6.60 10.28
N GLY A 158 0.64 6.55 8.96
CA GLY A 158 1.84 6.67 8.13
C GLY A 158 2.63 5.38 7.95
N ARG A 159 2.29 4.30 8.65
CA ARG A 159 2.93 2.99 8.47
C ARG A 159 2.19 2.13 7.45
N ARG A 160 2.92 1.23 6.81
CA ARG A 160 2.32 0.19 5.97
C ARG A 160 1.75 -0.90 6.86
N ILE A 161 0.47 -1.22 6.66
CA ILE A 161 -0.22 -2.29 7.38
C ILE A 161 -0.95 -3.19 6.40
N TRP A 162 -1.23 -4.41 6.81
CA TRP A 162 -2.20 -5.26 6.16
C TRP A 162 -3.43 -5.42 7.04
N VAL A 163 -4.59 -5.60 6.42
CA VAL A 163 -5.86 -5.83 7.11
C VAL A 163 -6.62 -6.97 6.43
N THR A 164 -7.32 -7.80 7.22
CA THR A 164 -8.26 -8.79 6.71
C THR A 164 -9.67 -8.44 7.16
N GLY A 165 -10.67 -8.81 6.38
CA GLY A 165 -12.06 -8.56 6.66
C GLY A 165 -12.74 -7.77 5.56
N TRP A 166 -14.01 -7.43 5.78
CA TRP A 166 -14.79 -6.63 4.83
C TRP A 166 -14.56 -5.14 5.11
N LEU A 167 -14.51 -4.36 4.05
CA LEU A 167 -14.22 -2.92 4.11
C LEU A 167 -15.24 -2.11 4.91
N ASP A 168 -16.47 -2.59 4.98
CA ASP A 168 -17.60 -1.99 5.67
C ASP A 168 -17.75 -2.45 7.14
N ARG A 169 -16.78 -3.22 7.65
CA ARG A 169 -16.78 -3.78 9.01
C ARG A 169 -15.41 -3.57 9.65
N PRO A 170 -15.34 -3.59 10.99
CA PRO A 170 -14.07 -3.59 11.67
C PRO A 170 -13.17 -4.70 11.13
N PRO A 171 -11.89 -4.43 10.89
CA PRO A 171 -10.96 -5.44 10.42
C PRO A 171 -10.89 -6.59 11.42
N LEU A 172 -10.95 -7.82 10.93
CA LEU A 172 -10.89 -9.00 11.79
C LEU A 172 -9.49 -9.16 12.39
N THR A 173 -8.47 -8.91 11.58
CA THR A 173 -7.08 -8.87 12.01
C THR A 173 -6.30 -7.88 11.17
N TYR A 174 -5.23 -7.37 11.73
CA TYR A 174 -4.29 -6.50 11.03
C TYR A 174 -2.88 -6.70 11.57
N GLY A 175 -1.90 -6.26 10.83
CA GLY A 175 -0.51 -6.25 11.28
C GLY A 175 0.31 -5.19 10.55
N VAL A 176 1.43 -4.82 11.16
CA VAL A 176 2.35 -3.82 10.61
C VAL A 176 3.39 -4.51 9.76
N ILE A 177 3.73 -3.89 8.65
CA ILE A 177 4.80 -4.31 7.75
C ILE A 177 5.98 -3.36 8.00
N ASP A 178 7.04 -3.88 8.62
CA ASP A 178 8.25 -3.11 9.01
C ASP A 178 9.44 -3.42 8.13
#